data_2a7bcfd398f9124cecb5ac5db2997024
#
_entry.id   2a7bcfd398f9124cecb5ac5db2997024
#
_cell.length_a   1.000
_cell.length_b   1.000
_cell.length_c   1.000
_cell.angle_alpha   90.00
_cell.angle_beta   90.00
_cell.angle_gamma   90.00
#
_symmetry.space_group_name_H-M   'P 1'
#
loop_
_entity.id
_entity.type
_entity.pdbx_description
1 polymer ?
#
loop_
_entity_poly.entity_id
_entity_poly.type
_entity_poly.pdbx_seq_one_letter_code
_entity_poly.pdbx_strand_id
1 'polypeptide(L)'
;MKRLLLKSMILQATVVQADLRYVGSITIDEDLIEKSNLSPNENVLVVDHTNGKRLETYVIKGERGSGVICMNGASAHLINKGDVIDIMAFAWSGGEGQPLFIEVDKNNHFSRYVEMTDAWLER
;
A
#
# COMPACT_ATOMS: atom_id res chain seq x y z
N MET A 1 15.39 -4.88 -22.92
CA MET A 1 14.66 -3.64 -22.54
C MET A 1 14.18 -3.75 -21.12
N LYS A 2 14.40 -2.72 -20.32
CA LYS A 2 13.84 -2.68 -18.96
C LYS A 2 12.45 -2.08 -18.98
N ARG A 3 11.55 -2.66 -18.18
CA ARG A 3 10.19 -2.21 -18.02
C ARG A 3 9.91 -1.94 -16.54
N LEU A 4 9.06 -0.97 -16.25
CA LEU A 4 8.60 -0.73 -14.90
C LEU A 4 7.41 -1.64 -14.65
N LEU A 5 7.61 -2.71 -13.89
CA LEU A 5 6.61 -3.74 -13.66
C LEU A 5 6.09 -3.68 -12.23
N LEU A 6 4.83 -4.09 -12.06
CA LEU A 6 4.24 -4.22 -10.72
C LEU A 6 5.05 -5.24 -9.91
N LYS A 7 5.54 -4.81 -8.75
CA LYS A 7 6.31 -5.64 -7.84
C LYS A 7 5.43 -6.24 -6.75
N SER A 8 4.58 -5.42 -6.16
CA SER A 8 3.69 -5.86 -5.09
C SER A 8 2.51 -4.91 -4.94
N MET A 9 1.48 -5.40 -4.27
CA MET A 9 0.28 -4.63 -4.05
C MET A 9 -0.35 -5.06 -2.71
N ILE A 10 -0.49 -4.11 -1.79
CA ILE A 10 -1.26 -4.33 -0.56
C ILE A 10 -2.69 -3.98 -0.90
N LEU A 11 -3.58 -4.97 -0.78
CA LEU A 11 -4.95 -4.86 -1.27
C LEU A 11 -5.89 -4.42 -0.16
N GLN A 12 -6.64 -3.35 -0.41
CA GLN A 12 -7.79 -2.92 0.39
C GLN A 12 -7.48 -2.77 1.88
N ALA A 13 -6.34 -2.12 2.17
CA ALA A 13 -6.02 -1.74 3.54
C ALA A 13 -6.85 -0.53 3.95
N THR A 14 -7.10 -0.40 5.25
CA THR A 14 -7.89 0.71 5.79
C THR A 14 -6.97 1.77 6.39
N VAL A 15 -7.17 3.02 6.01
CA VAL A 15 -6.44 4.14 6.59
C VAL A 15 -6.94 4.36 8.02
N VAL A 16 -6.05 4.17 9.00
CA VAL A 16 -6.42 4.29 10.40
C VAL A 16 -6.15 5.67 10.97
N GLN A 17 -5.33 6.47 10.28
CA GLN A 17 -4.99 7.82 10.72
C GLN A 17 -4.57 8.66 9.52
N ALA A 18 -4.87 9.96 9.59
CA ALA A 18 -4.40 10.94 8.61
C ALA A 18 -3.92 12.17 9.39
N ASP A 19 -2.66 12.56 9.21
CA ASP A 19 -2.04 13.64 9.97
C ASP A 19 -1.44 14.69 9.04
N LEU A 20 -2.09 15.85 8.97
CA LEU A 20 -1.67 16.95 8.11
C LEU A 20 -0.37 17.62 8.55
N ARG A 21 0.06 17.40 9.78
CA ARG A 21 1.20 18.11 10.36
C ARG A 21 2.55 17.48 10.06
N TYR A 22 2.57 16.28 9.49
CA TYR A 22 3.80 15.60 9.15
C TYR A 22 4.26 15.90 7.73
N VAL A 23 5.51 15.59 7.45
CA VAL A 23 6.03 15.55 6.08
C VAL A 23 5.23 14.52 5.28
N GLY A 24 4.89 14.84 4.03
CA GLY A 24 4.09 13.96 3.17
C GLY A 24 4.72 12.58 3.01
N SER A 25 3.96 11.55 3.39
CA SER A 25 4.42 10.15 3.37
C SER A 25 3.26 9.23 3.72
N ILE A 26 3.51 7.93 3.65
CA ILE A 26 2.59 6.92 4.17
C ILE A 26 3.32 6.06 5.19
N THR A 27 2.81 6.00 6.41
CA THR A 27 3.33 5.10 7.45
C THR A 27 2.66 3.75 7.30
N ILE A 28 3.45 2.69 7.17
CA ILE A 28 2.95 1.33 6.98
C ILE A 28 3.55 0.43 8.06
N ASP A 29 2.71 -0.42 8.66
CA ASP A 29 3.15 -1.46 9.59
C ASP A 29 4.35 -2.22 9.01
N GLU A 30 5.41 -2.38 9.80
CA GLU A 30 6.63 -3.04 9.37
C GLU A 30 6.39 -4.47 8.84
N ASP A 31 5.43 -5.20 9.41
CA ASP A 31 5.09 -6.54 8.91
C ASP A 31 4.61 -6.49 7.45
N LEU A 32 3.80 -5.49 7.11
CA LEU A 32 3.30 -5.33 5.75
C LEU A 32 4.41 -4.87 4.81
N ILE A 33 5.33 -4.05 5.29
CA ILE A 33 6.50 -3.64 4.52
C ILE A 33 7.31 -4.88 4.11
N GLU A 34 7.58 -5.77 5.06
CA GLU A 34 8.33 -7.00 4.78
C GLU A 34 7.55 -7.94 3.84
N LYS A 35 6.28 -8.16 4.12
CA LYS A 35 5.44 -9.07 3.31
C LYS A 35 5.30 -8.61 1.87
N SER A 36 5.32 -7.32 1.63
CA SER A 36 5.17 -6.73 0.29
C SER A 36 6.52 -6.41 -0.38
N ASN A 37 7.62 -6.77 0.27
CA ASN A 37 8.97 -6.49 -0.23
C ASN A 37 9.20 -4.99 -0.48
N LEU A 38 8.62 -4.17 0.38
CA LEU A 38 8.86 -2.73 0.38
C LEU A 38 10.05 -2.38 1.24
N SER A 39 10.57 -1.19 1.06
CA SER A 39 11.62 -0.63 1.88
C SER A 39 11.19 0.74 2.38
N PRO A 40 11.61 1.15 3.59
CA PRO A 40 11.44 2.55 3.98
C PRO A 40 12.04 3.47 2.92
N ASN A 41 11.36 4.59 2.68
CA ASN A 41 11.70 5.59 1.65
C ASN A 41 11.39 5.17 0.21
N GLU A 42 10.86 3.99 0.00
CA GLU A 42 10.48 3.56 -1.34
C GLU A 42 9.24 4.32 -1.82
N ASN A 43 9.24 4.69 -3.10
CA ASN A 43 8.08 5.31 -3.75
C ASN A 43 6.96 4.30 -3.95
N VAL A 44 5.74 4.69 -3.61
CA VAL A 44 4.55 3.86 -3.82
C VAL A 44 3.42 4.70 -4.44
N LEU A 45 2.57 4.03 -5.19
CA LEU A 45 1.32 4.58 -5.70
C LEU A 45 0.19 4.14 -4.76
N VAL A 46 -0.53 5.09 -4.21
CA VAL A 46 -1.68 4.84 -3.32
C VAL A 46 -2.95 5.15 -4.09
N VAL A 47 -3.85 4.19 -4.16
CA VAL A 47 -5.13 4.33 -4.87
C VAL A 47 -6.25 4.17 -3.86
N ASP A 48 -7.12 5.17 -3.77
CA ASP A 48 -8.23 5.21 -2.81
C ASP A 48 -9.50 4.69 -3.46
N HIS A 49 -9.99 3.55 -2.98
CA HIS A 49 -11.24 2.95 -3.46
C HIS A 49 -12.46 3.78 -3.09
N THR A 50 -12.39 4.50 -1.98
CA THR A 50 -13.53 5.23 -1.44
C THR A 50 -13.89 6.43 -2.31
N ASN A 51 -12.89 7.14 -2.85
CA ASN A 51 -13.13 8.36 -3.61
C ASN A 51 -12.49 8.37 -5.01
N GLY A 52 -11.77 7.33 -5.39
CA GLY A 52 -11.13 7.23 -6.71
C GLY A 52 -9.85 8.04 -6.86
N LYS A 53 -9.41 8.73 -5.83
CA LYS A 53 -8.18 9.53 -5.89
C LYS A 53 -6.94 8.66 -5.78
N ARG A 54 -5.84 9.15 -6.33
CA ARG A 54 -4.57 8.45 -6.28
C ARG A 54 -3.43 9.44 -6.18
N LEU A 55 -2.35 9.01 -5.55
CA LEU A 55 -1.15 9.84 -5.39
C LEU A 55 0.08 8.95 -5.24
N GLU A 56 1.24 9.56 -5.49
CA GLU A 56 2.52 8.93 -5.19
C GLU A 56 3.09 9.56 -3.94
N THR A 57 3.71 8.72 -3.11
CA THR A 57 4.38 9.14 -1.89
C THR A 57 5.46 8.13 -1.55
N TYR A 58 6.08 8.24 -0.38
CA TYR A 58 7.10 7.29 0.05
C TYR A 58 6.75 6.67 1.39
N VAL A 59 7.33 5.50 1.65
CA VAL A 59 7.03 4.66 2.81
C VAL A 59 7.82 5.10 4.03
N ILE A 60 7.13 5.24 5.16
CA ILE A 60 7.74 5.34 6.49
C ILE A 60 7.38 4.08 7.26
N LYS A 61 8.36 3.54 7.97
CA LYS A 61 8.17 2.33 8.77
C LYS A 61 7.34 2.63 10.01
N GLY A 62 6.22 1.93 10.17
CA GLY A 62 5.38 1.98 11.36
C GLY A 62 5.65 0.83 12.30
N GLU A 63 5.09 0.91 13.50
CA GLU A 63 5.26 -0.12 14.52
C GLU A 63 4.79 -1.48 14.03
N ARG A 64 5.66 -2.48 14.20
CA ARG A 64 5.39 -3.86 13.78
C ARG A 64 4.18 -4.42 14.50
N GLY A 65 3.24 -4.97 13.73
CA GLY A 65 2.05 -5.60 14.28
C GLY A 65 0.95 -4.65 14.73
N SER A 66 1.14 -3.34 14.52
CA SER A 66 0.18 -2.32 14.96
C SER A 66 -1.02 -2.18 14.01
N GLY A 67 -0.89 -2.65 12.77
CA GLY A 67 -1.90 -2.41 11.75
C GLY A 67 -1.92 -0.98 11.24
N VAL A 68 -0.87 -0.20 11.51
CA VAL A 68 -0.87 1.21 11.14
C VAL A 68 -0.77 1.39 9.63
N ILE A 69 -1.70 2.17 9.11
CA ILE A 69 -1.69 2.76 7.77
C ILE A 69 -2.08 4.22 7.99
N CYS A 70 -1.11 5.11 7.92
CA CYS A 70 -1.32 6.53 8.21
C CYS A 70 -0.88 7.39 7.04
N MET A 71 -1.77 8.26 6.57
CA MET A 71 -1.45 9.24 5.54
C MET A 71 -0.94 10.50 6.20
N ASN A 72 0.26 10.93 5.84
CA ASN A 72 0.93 12.06 6.46
C ASN A 72 1.02 13.26 5.51
N GLY A 73 0.95 14.45 6.09
CA GLY A 73 1.15 15.70 5.35
C GLY A 73 0.03 15.98 4.35
N ALA A 74 0.39 16.51 3.20
CA ALA A 74 -0.57 16.93 2.18
C ALA A 74 -1.43 15.77 1.66
N SER A 75 -0.93 14.53 1.70
CA SER A 75 -1.69 13.34 1.31
C SER A 75 -2.99 13.19 2.09
N ALA A 76 -3.00 13.68 3.33
CA ALA A 76 -4.17 13.58 4.21
C ALA A 76 -5.34 14.45 3.73
N HIS A 77 -5.13 15.37 2.78
CA HIS A 77 -6.23 16.10 2.14
C HIS A 77 -7.00 15.25 1.14
N LEU A 78 -6.32 14.29 0.51
CA LEU A 78 -6.92 13.46 -0.54
C LEU A 78 -7.44 12.14 0.00
N ILE A 79 -6.75 11.57 0.97
CA ILE A 79 -7.02 10.24 1.50
C ILE A 79 -7.28 10.37 2.99
N ASN A 80 -8.47 9.99 3.41
CA ASN A 80 -8.97 10.25 4.75
C ASN A 80 -8.98 9.00 5.61
N LYS A 81 -8.98 9.22 6.93
CA LYS A 81 -9.20 8.12 7.89
C LYS A 81 -10.48 7.37 7.53
N GLY A 82 -10.39 6.05 7.50
CA GLY A 82 -11.50 5.18 7.15
C GLY A 82 -11.56 4.79 5.68
N ASP A 83 -10.81 5.47 4.82
CA ASP A 83 -10.75 5.12 3.40
C ASP A 83 -10.08 3.77 3.21
N VAL A 84 -10.52 3.05 2.17
CA VAL A 84 -9.94 1.77 1.76
C VAL A 84 -9.01 2.03 0.58
N ILE A 85 -7.77 1.60 0.70
CA ILE A 85 -6.73 1.90 -0.29
C ILE A 85 -5.99 0.66 -0.74
N ASP A 86 -5.47 0.72 -1.98
CA ASP A 86 -4.43 -0.19 -2.43
C ASP A 86 -3.10 0.55 -2.42
N ILE A 87 -2.03 -0.16 -2.08
CA ILE A 87 -0.67 0.38 -2.10
C ILE A 87 0.14 -0.44 -3.09
N MET A 88 0.57 0.20 -4.17
CA MET A 88 1.27 -0.45 -5.27
C MET A 88 2.74 -0.05 -5.31
N ALA A 89 3.60 -1.03 -5.54
CA ALA A 89 5.02 -0.79 -5.76
C ALA A 89 5.46 -1.39 -7.09
N PHE A 90 6.46 -0.76 -7.70
CA PHE A 90 6.94 -1.12 -9.02
C PHE A 90 8.46 -1.27 -8.98
N ALA A 91 9.00 -2.08 -9.88
CA ALA A 91 10.43 -2.28 -10.00
C ALA A 91 10.81 -2.42 -11.47
N TRP A 92 12.00 -1.93 -11.81
CA TRP A 92 12.55 -2.08 -13.13
C TRP A 92 13.01 -3.53 -13.34
N SER A 93 12.56 -4.15 -14.41
CA SER A 93 12.90 -5.52 -14.74
C SER A 93 12.91 -5.71 -16.25
N GLY A 94 13.72 -6.65 -16.72
CA GLY A 94 13.81 -6.98 -18.15
C GLY A 94 12.72 -7.88 -18.66
N GLY A 95 11.92 -8.50 -17.78
CA GLY A 95 10.97 -9.51 -18.22
C GLY A 95 9.80 -9.66 -17.27
N GLU A 96 9.07 -10.75 -17.45
CA GLU A 96 7.90 -11.07 -16.64
C GLU A 96 8.28 -11.19 -15.17
N GLY A 97 7.45 -10.60 -14.31
CA GLY A 97 7.58 -10.73 -12.89
C GLY A 97 6.45 -11.54 -12.29
N GLN A 98 6.63 -11.91 -11.03
CA GLN A 98 5.58 -12.53 -10.23
C GLN A 98 5.25 -11.57 -9.10
N PRO A 99 4.32 -10.61 -9.33
CA PRO A 99 3.99 -9.64 -8.29
C PRO A 99 3.39 -10.33 -7.07
N LEU A 100 3.68 -9.76 -5.90
CA LEU A 100 3.09 -10.22 -4.65
C LEU A 100 1.80 -9.45 -4.41
N PHE A 101 0.70 -10.16 -4.22
CA PHE A 101 -0.56 -9.57 -3.83
C PHE A 101 -0.85 -9.94 -2.38
N ILE A 102 -0.96 -8.95 -1.52
CA ILE A 102 -1.09 -9.11 -0.07
C ILE A 102 -2.51 -8.80 0.35
N GLU A 103 -3.20 -9.79 0.92
CA GLU A 103 -4.50 -9.60 1.55
C GLU A 103 -4.29 -9.29 3.04
N VAL A 104 -5.00 -8.28 3.55
CA VAL A 104 -4.97 -7.92 4.95
C VAL A 104 -6.36 -8.16 5.56
N ASP A 105 -6.40 -8.35 6.88
CA ASP A 105 -7.65 -8.44 7.61
C ASP A 105 -8.20 -7.04 7.93
N LYS A 106 -9.32 -6.97 8.64
CA LYS A 106 -9.98 -5.71 8.99
C LYS A 106 -9.12 -4.80 9.87
N ASN A 107 -8.06 -5.33 10.49
CA ASN A 107 -7.14 -4.58 11.34
C ASN A 107 -5.80 -4.32 10.63
N ASN A 108 -5.74 -4.49 9.32
CA ASN A 108 -4.54 -4.33 8.50
C ASN A 108 -3.41 -5.30 8.85
N HIS A 109 -3.73 -6.44 9.45
CA HIS A 109 -2.73 -7.47 9.67
C HIS A 109 -2.65 -8.38 8.45
N PHE A 110 -1.45 -8.86 8.13
CA PHE A 110 -1.24 -9.77 7.01
C PHE A 110 -2.11 -11.01 7.19
N SER A 111 -2.92 -11.32 6.18
CA SER A 111 -3.75 -12.52 6.15
C SER A 111 -3.10 -13.60 5.30
N ARG A 112 -2.82 -13.30 4.03
CA ARG A 112 -2.23 -14.27 3.11
C ARG A 112 -1.77 -13.59 1.83
N TYR A 113 -0.95 -14.30 1.05
CA TYR A 113 -0.73 -13.94 -0.34
C TYR A 113 -1.86 -14.50 -1.18
N VAL A 114 -2.30 -13.75 -2.19
CA VAL A 114 -3.38 -14.17 -3.07
C VAL A 114 -2.93 -14.13 -4.52
N GLU A 115 -3.58 -14.96 -5.35
CA GLU A 115 -3.45 -14.86 -6.79
C GLU A 115 -4.60 -14.01 -7.31
N MET A 116 -4.32 -13.12 -8.26
CA MET A 116 -5.35 -12.30 -8.88
C MET A 116 -6.09 -13.11 -9.93
N THR A 117 -7.09 -13.83 -9.45
CA THR A 117 -8.00 -14.63 -10.28
C THR A 117 -9.29 -13.85 -10.53
N ASP A 118 -10.13 -14.36 -11.46
CA ASP A 118 -11.43 -13.77 -11.71
C ASP A 118 -12.28 -13.72 -10.44
N ALA A 119 -12.17 -14.76 -9.59
CA ALA A 119 -12.92 -14.82 -8.34
C ALA A 119 -12.53 -13.68 -7.39
N TRP A 120 -11.24 -13.31 -7.34
CA TRP A 120 -10.79 -12.15 -6.55
C TRP A 120 -11.36 -10.86 -7.12
N LEU A 121 -11.34 -10.70 -8.44
CA LEU A 121 -11.81 -9.49 -9.11
C LEU A 121 -13.30 -9.26 -8.92
N GLU A 122 -14.07 -10.28 -8.60
CA GLU A 122 -15.51 -10.20 -8.36
C GLU A 122 -15.90 -9.82 -6.93
N ARG A 123 -14.92 -9.61 -6.05
CA ARG A 123 -15.17 -9.32 -4.63
C ARG A 123 -15.79 -7.95 -4.38
#